data_28a8a847db197dd0e28ccc44e6c0df33
#
_entry.id   28a8a847db197dd0e28ccc44e6c0df33
#
_cell.length_a   1.000
_cell.length_b   1.000
_cell.length_c   1.000
_cell.angle_alpha   90.00
_cell.angle_beta   90.00
_cell.angle_gamma   90.00
#
_symmetry.space_group_name_H-M   'P 1'
#
loop_
_entity.id
_entity.type
_entity.pdbx_description
1 polymer ?
#
loop_
_entity_poly.entity_id
_entity_poly.type
_entity_poly.pdbx_seq_one_letter_code
_entity_poly.pdbx_strand_id
1 'polypeptide(L)'
;TTVEQTQEEVLFELASAIHKSPLHREILLRILNMCAELKTMGALEKEVASWPEFATAVHDQAWLIERMVEHKGLVRLYLGFDGNTYTQEYVDALSEDDLFEQIEDEAFLTTEAGRMVAEEYSPRTRLTKLLKKVPARMETYLEILDYAKGAPRQYAELYNMLKDNPILVLDAHYQDKMQPSVFIDKLEQSGVIQWSDGWKLSQEGCEILAEVKQSLASQMTE
;
A
#
# COMPACT_ATOMS: atom_id res chain seq x y z
N THR A 1 -23.73 11.59 24.23
CA THR A 1 -24.29 10.77 23.14
C THR A 1 -23.23 10.69 22.08
N THR A 2 -22.47 9.61 22.07
CA THR A 2 -21.52 9.31 21.01
C THR A 2 -22.34 9.00 19.76
N VAL A 3 -22.27 9.85 18.75
CA VAL A 3 -22.92 9.58 17.45
C VAL A 3 -22.15 8.40 16.84
N GLU A 4 -22.84 7.28 16.64
CA GLU A 4 -22.25 6.15 15.90
C GLU A 4 -21.91 6.61 14.49
N GLN A 5 -20.62 6.49 14.12
CA GLN A 5 -20.17 6.78 12.76
C GLN A 5 -20.76 5.75 11.80
N THR A 6 -21.20 6.23 10.65
CA THR A 6 -21.62 5.34 9.55
C THR A 6 -20.41 4.61 8.95
N GLN A 7 -20.65 3.48 8.30
CA GLN A 7 -19.59 2.74 7.59
C GLN A 7 -18.89 3.60 6.54
N GLU A 8 -19.62 4.44 5.83
CA GLU A 8 -19.06 5.36 4.82
C GLU A 8 -18.13 6.40 5.44
N GLU A 9 -18.49 6.96 6.62
CA GLU A 9 -17.64 7.89 7.35
C GLU A 9 -16.35 7.24 7.81
N VAL A 10 -16.41 6.01 8.32
CA VAL A 10 -15.22 5.25 8.75
C VAL A 10 -14.30 4.98 7.54
N LEU A 11 -14.83 4.54 6.41
CA LEU A 11 -14.05 4.31 5.19
C LEU A 11 -13.39 5.58 4.69
N PHE A 12 -14.12 6.70 4.68
CA PHE A 12 -13.60 7.99 4.24
C PHE A 12 -12.47 8.49 5.15
N GLU A 13 -12.65 8.41 6.47
CA GLU A 13 -11.64 8.85 7.44
C GLU A 13 -10.38 7.99 7.37
N LEU A 14 -10.52 6.66 7.29
CA LEU A 14 -9.39 5.75 7.15
C LEU A 14 -8.62 5.99 5.84
N ALA A 15 -9.31 6.06 4.71
CA ALA A 15 -8.70 6.37 3.42
C ALA A 15 -7.99 7.73 3.45
N SER A 16 -8.63 8.74 4.04
CA SER A 16 -8.07 10.09 4.20
C SER A 16 -6.79 10.08 5.04
N ALA A 17 -6.76 9.32 6.15
CA ALA A 17 -5.59 9.19 7.01
C ALA A 17 -4.40 8.56 6.27
N ILE A 18 -4.65 7.54 5.44
CA ILE A 18 -3.63 6.90 4.61
C ILE A 18 -3.12 7.86 3.52
N HIS A 19 -4.02 8.57 2.83
CA HIS A 19 -3.63 9.47 1.73
C HIS A 19 -2.91 10.74 2.18
N LYS A 20 -3.22 11.28 3.35
CA LYS A 20 -2.56 12.47 3.90
C LYS A 20 -1.11 12.24 4.30
N SER A 21 -0.65 11.00 4.32
CA SER A 21 0.72 10.63 4.70
C SER A 21 1.44 9.91 3.57
N PRO A 22 1.87 10.60 2.50
CA PRO A 22 2.47 9.95 1.32
C PRO A 22 3.66 9.05 1.64
N LEU A 23 4.50 9.45 2.61
CA LEU A 23 5.66 8.66 3.06
C LEU A 23 5.29 7.39 3.81
N HIS A 24 4.12 7.35 4.43
CA HIS A 24 3.65 6.21 5.22
C HIS A 24 2.61 5.36 4.51
N ARG A 25 2.05 5.83 3.39
CA ARG A 25 0.94 5.18 2.70
C ARG A 25 1.17 3.69 2.45
N GLU A 26 2.31 3.34 1.86
CA GLU A 26 2.63 1.95 1.54
C GLU A 26 2.80 1.11 2.80
N ILE A 27 3.42 1.67 3.83
CA ILE A 27 3.58 1.02 5.14
C ILE A 27 2.21 0.73 5.75
N LEU A 28 1.32 1.73 5.80
CA LEU A 28 -0.01 1.60 6.40
C LEU A 28 -0.86 0.56 5.66
N LEU A 29 -0.84 0.55 4.32
CA LEU A 29 -1.53 -0.46 3.52
C LEU A 29 -0.97 -1.87 3.74
N ARG A 30 0.35 -2.01 3.87
CA ARG A 30 0.97 -3.31 4.19
C ARG A 30 0.65 -3.78 5.60
N ILE A 31 0.58 -2.89 6.58
CA ILE A 31 0.12 -3.22 7.94
C ILE A 31 -1.30 -3.79 7.90
N LEU A 32 -2.23 -3.14 7.19
CA LEU A 32 -3.59 -3.64 7.03
C LEU A 32 -3.63 -5.03 6.38
N ASN A 33 -2.83 -5.27 5.33
CA ASN A 33 -2.77 -6.58 4.68
C ASN A 33 -2.15 -7.64 5.58
N MET A 34 -1.11 -7.30 6.33
CA MET A 34 -0.42 -8.23 7.24
C MET A 34 -1.33 -8.67 8.40
N CYS A 35 -2.12 -7.75 8.93
CA CYS A 35 -3.09 -8.02 10.00
C CYS A 35 -4.40 -8.65 9.49
N ALA A 36 -4.50 -9.06 8.21
CA ALA A 36 -5.60 -9.92 7.75
C ALA A 36 -5.68 -11.23 8.57
N GLU A 37 -4.53 -11.66 9.09
CA GLU A 37 -4.41 -12.65 10.16
C GLU A 37 -3.96 -11.95 11.44
N LEU A 38 -4.32 -12.50 12.60
CA LEU A 38 -3.94 -11.96 13.90
C LEU A 38 -2.41 -11.86 14.02
N LYS A 39 -1.89 -10.69 14.39
CA LYS A 39 -0.47 -10.43 14.60
C LYS A 39 -0.25 -9.74 15.94
N THR A 40 0.73 -10.23 16.69
CA THR A 40 1.14 -9.59 17.95
C THR A 40 1.92 -8.30 17.68
N MET A 41 1.95 -7.39 18.66
CA MET A 41 2.70 -6.13 18.55
C MET A 41 4.15 -6.38 18.19
N GLY A 42 4.85 -7.26 18.92
CA GLY A 42 6.26 -7.54 18.68
C GLY A 42 6.54 -8.13 17.29
N ALA A 43 5.64 -8.98 16.76
CA ALA A 43 5.76 -9.50 15.41
C ALA A 43 5.58 -8.40 14.35
N LEU A 44 4.61 -7.49 14.54
CA LEU A 44 4.37 -6.35 13.65
C LEU A 44 5.54 -5.38 13.63
N GLU A 45 6.03 -4.96 14.79
CA GLU A 45 7.15 -4.02 14.90
C GLU A 45 8.40 -4.54 14.20
N LYS A 46 8.71 -5.82 14.41
CA LYS A 46 9.85 -6.48 13.78
C LYS A 46 9.72 -6.52 12.26
N GLU A 47 8.54 -6.87 11.76
CA GLU A 47 8.28 -6.97 10.33
C GLU A 47 8.31 -5.59 9.67
N VAL A 48 7.61 -4.59 10.22
CA VAL A 48 7.59 -3.21 9.72
C VAL A 48 9.00 -2.62 9.68
N ALA A 49 9.82 -2.85 10.71
CA ALA A 49 11.21 -2.39 10.75
C ALA A 49 12.07 -2.96 9.61
N SER A 50 11.72 -4.12 9.07
CA SER A 50 12.44 -4.78 7.97
C SER A 50 12.10 -4.22 6.59
N TRP A 51 11.03 -3.46 6.45
CA TRP A 51 10.58 -2.96 5.16
C TRP A 51 11.42 -1.80 4.65
N PRO A 52 11.83 -1.81 3.36
CA PRO A 52 12.62 -0.71 2.79
C PRO A 52 11.96 0.66 2.91
N GLU A 53 10.63 0.70 2.78
CA GLU A 53 9.83 1.93 2.88
C GLU A 53 9.91 2.56 4.28
N PHE A 54 10.15 1.74 5.31
CA PHE A 54 10.28 2.21 6.68
C PHE A 54 11.54 3.05 6.91
N ALA A 55 12.58 2.88 6.09
CA ALA A 55 13.82 3.66 6.20
C ALA A 55 13.61 5.19 6.06
N THR A 56 12.53 5.60 5.41
CA THR A 56 12.14 7.01 5.24
C THR A 56 10.97 7.44 6.11
N ALA A 57 10.47 6.56 6.98
CA ALA A 57 9.37 6.87 7.89
C ALA A 57 9.80 7.92 8.93
N VAL A 58 8.89 8.85 9.21
CA VAL A 58 9.10 9.92 10.22
C VAL A 58 8.68 9.45 11.61
N HIS A 59 7.80 8.45 11.68
CA HIS A 59 7.25 7.89 12.91
C HIS A 59 7.72 6.45 13.09
N ASP A 60 7.73 5.99 14.35
CA ASP A 60 8.05 4.62 14.69
C ASP A 60 6.91 3.64 14.35
N GLN A 61 7.18 2.35 14.52
CA GLN A 61 6.25 1.28 14.19
C GLN A 61 4.97 1.36 15.03
N ALA A 62 5.14 1.59 16.34
CA ALA A 62 4.02 1.65 17.28
C ALA A 62 3.04 2.77 16.91
N TRP A 63 3.57 3.95 16.54
CA TRP A 63 2.74 5.07 16.08
C TRP A 63 1.95 4.72 14.81
N LEU A 64 2.60 4.06 13.84
CA LEU A 64 1.95 3.68 12.58
C LEU A 64 0.82 2.65 12.81
N ILE A 65 1.04 1.69 13.69
CA ILE A 65 0.04 0.69 14.08
C ILE A 65 -1.12 1.37 14.81
N GLU A 66 -0.83 2.22 15.80
CA GLU A 66 -1.82 2.96 16.57
C GLU A 66 -2.69 3.83 15.66
N ARG A 67 -2.07 4.48 14.66
CA ARG A 67 -2.79 5.27 13.66
C ARG A 67 -3.87 4.47 12.94
N MET A 68 -3.61 3.19 12.65
CA MET A 68 -4.60 2.32 12.02
C MET A 68 -5.70 1.88 12.98
N VAL A 69 -5.40 1.76 14.27
CA VAL A 69 -6.42 1.51 15.31
C VAL A 69 -7.32 2.73 15.50
N GLU A 70 -6.75 3.93 15.64
CA GLU A 70 -7.50 5.19 15.80
C GLU A 70 -8.51 5.41 14.66
N HIS A 71 -8.10 5.10 13.41
CA HIS A 71 -8.95 5.23 12.23
C HIS A 71 -9.75 3.96 11.91
N LYS A 72 -9.87 3.03 12.86
CA LYS A 72 -10.68 1.81 12.73
C LYS A 72 -10.31 0.88 11.57
N GLY A 73 -9.08 0.99 11.04
CA GLY A 73 -8.52 0.05 10.09
C GLY A 73 -8.08 -1.25 10.74
N LEU A 74 -7.63 -1.18 11.99
CA LEU A 74 -7.30 -2.31 12.86
C LEU A 74 -8.18 -2.31 14.11
N VAL A 75 -8.44 -3.49 14.63
CA VAL A 75 -8.95 -3.70 15.99
C VAL A 75 -7.81 -4.24 16.85
N ARG A 76 -7.64 -3.65 18.03
CA ARG A 76 -6.75 -4.16 19.08
C ARG A 76 -7.44 -5.28 19.82
N LEU A 77 -6.73 -6.37 19.99
CA LEU A 77 -7.11 -7.52 20.79
C LEU A 77 -5.95 -7.85 21.74
N TYR A 78 -6.21 -8.70 22.71
CA TYR A 78 -5.21 -9.14 23.66
C TYR A 78 -5.11 -10.66 23.59
N LEU A 79 -3.90 -11.16 23.37
CA LEU A 79 -3.62 -12.60 23.34
C LEU A 79 -3.37 -13.08 24.77
N GLY A 80 -4.12 -14.07 25.20
CA GLY A 80 -3.91 -14.72 26.51
C GLY A 80 -2.91 -15.86 26.42
N PHE A 81 -2.32 -16.19 27.58
CA PHE A 81 -1.45 -17.39 27.72
C PHE A 81 -2.17 -18.71 27.40
N ASP A 82 -3.49 -18.70 27.39
CA ASP A 82 -4.34 -19.82 26.99
C ASP A 82 -4.55 -19.94 25.47
N GLY A 83 -4.00 -18.99 24.70
CA GLY A 83 -4.13 -18.92 23.25
C GLY A 83 -5.43 -18.29 22.73
N ASN A 84 -6.29 -17.81 23.64
CA ASN A 84 -7.51 -17.11 23.28
C ASN A 84 -7.24 -15.60 23.08
N THR A 85 -8.14 -14.93 22.37
CA THR A 85 -8.12 -13.48 22.20
C THR A 85 -9.21 -12.82 23.03
N TYR A 86 -8.87 -11.68 23.63
CA TYR A 86 -9.72 -10.91 24.51
C TYR A 86 -9.88 -9.49 23.97
N THR A 87 -11.02 -8.85 24.27
CA THR A 87 -11.31 -7.47 23.90
C THR A 87 -10.76 -6.49 24.92
N GLN A 88 -10.67 -5.21 24.55
CA GLN A 88 -10.32 -4.13 25.47
C GLN A 88 -11.23 -4.10 26.70
N GLU A 89 -12.55 -4.27 26.51
CA GLU A 89 -13.53 -4.29 27.61
C GLU A 89 -13.25 -5.38 28.64
N TYR A 90 -12.83 -6.55 28.17
CA TYR A 90 -12.45 -7.65 29.06
C TYR A 90 -11.21 -7.30 29.88
N VAL A 91 -10.19 -6.77 29.23
CA VAL A 91 -8.92 -6.39 29.85
C VAL A 91 -9.10 -5.24 30.84
N ASP A 92 -9.92 -4.26 30.52
CA ASP A 92 -10.26 -3.13 31.40
C ASP A 92 -10.99 -3.56 32.69
N ALA A 93 -11.62 -4.73 32.68
CA ALA A 93 -12.32 -5.28 33.86
C ALA A 93 -11.40 -6.15 34.72
N LEU A 94 -10.17 -6.48 34.30
CA LEU A 94 -9.22 -7.27 35.08
C LEU A 94 -8.53 -6.41 36.15
N SER A 95 -8.13 -7.06 37.24
CA SER A 95 -7.16 -6.47 38.17
C SER A 95 -5.75 -6.48 37.54
N GLU A 96 -4.82 -5.67 38.08
CA GLU A 96 -3.43 -5.67 37.61
C GLU A 96 -2.79 -7.06 37.71
N ASP A 97 -3.05 -7.80 38.76
CA ASP A 97 -2.51 -9.14 38.99
C ASP A 97 -3.08 -10.13 37.94
N ASP A 98 -4.41 -10.10 37.71
CA ASP A 98 -5.07 -10.94 36.70
C ASP A 98 -4.59 -10.60 35.29
N LEU A 99 -4.34 -9.33 35.01
CA LEU A 99 -3.79 -8.90 33.71
C LEU A 99 -2.45 -9.55 33.42
N PHE A 100 -1.51 -9.51 34.39
CA PHE A 100 -0.19 -10.14 34.23
C PHE A 100 -0.26 -11.67 34.14
N GLU A 101 -1.25 -12.30 34.79
CA GLU A 101 -1.41 -13.76 34.77
C GLU A 101 -2.11 -14.26 33.51
N GLN A 102 -2.98 -13.47 32.89
CA GLN A 102 -3.85 -13.92 31.80
C GLN A 102 -3.42 -13.43 30.43
N ILE A 103 -2.84 -12.24 30.31
CA ILE A 103 -2.52 -11.61 29.04
C ILE A 103 -1.03 -11.73 28.73
N GLU A 104 -0.73 -12.28 27.56
CA GLU A 104 0.64 -12.48 27.06
C GLU A 104 1.12 -11.28 26.23
N ASP A 105 0.28 -10.79 25.29
CA ASP A 105 0.68 -9.72 24.36
C ASP A 105 -0.54 -8.97 23.81
N GLU A 106 -0.31 -7.79 23.26
CA GLU A 106 -1.27 -7.10 22.40
C GLU A 106 -1.22 -7.70 20.99
N ALA A 107 -2.37 -7.80 20.35
CA ALA A 107 -2.50 -8.32 18.99
C ALA A 107 -3.47 -7.49 18.17
N PHE A 108 -3.31 -7.52 16.86
CA PHE A 108 -4.08 -6.70 15.94
C PHE A 108 -4.68 -7.55 14.83
N LEU A 109 -5.90 -7.20 14.44
CA LEU A 109 -6.62 -7.81 13.33
C LEU A 109 -7.22 -6.71 12.47
N THR A 110 -7.16 -6.88 11.16
CA THR A 110 -7.74 -5.92 10.21
C THR A 110 -9.25 -5.99 10.24
N THR A 111 -9.88 -4.83 10.40
CA THR A 111 -11.34 -4.70 10.36
C THR A 111 -11.85 -4.88 8.93
N GLU A 112 -13.17 -4.98 8.76
CA GLU A 112 -13.78 -4.97 7.44
C GLU A 112 -13.47 -3.68 6.67
N ALA A 113 -13.56 -2.53 7.33
CA ALA A 113 -13.18 -1.24 6.74
C ALA A 113 -11.70 -1.22 6.33
N GLY A 114 -10.81 -1.77 7.15
CA GLY A 114 -9.40 -1.92 6.83
C GLY A 114 -9.16 -2.76 5.59
N ARG A 115 -9.85 -3.90 5.45
CA ARG A 115 -9.76 -4.75 4.25
C ARG A 115 -10.25 -4.05 3.00
N MET A 116 -11.39 -3.37 3.06
CA MET A 116 -11.95 -2.63 1.94
C MET A 116 -11.01 -1.53 1.46
N VAL A 117 -10.43 -0.76 2.37
CA VAL A 117 -9.47 0.31 2.03
C VAL A 117 -8.16 -0.27 1.50
N ALA A 118 -7.63 -1.34 2.10
CA ALA A 118 -6.42 -2.00 1.62
C ALA A 118 -6.58 -2.52 0.18
N GLU A 119 -7.73 -3.10 -0.17
CA GLU A 119 -8.03 -3.57 -1.52
C GLU A 119 -8.22 -2.41 -2.51
N GLU A 120 -9.03 -1.40 -2.15
CA GLU A 120 -9.32 -0.23 -2.99
C GLU A 120 -8.05 0.54 -3.37
N TYR A 121 -7.11 0.65 -2.44
CA TYR A 121 -5.86 1.38 -2.60
C TYR A 121 -4.63 0.48 -2.78
N SER A 122 -4.82 -0.80 -3.05
CA SER A 122 -3.72 -1.72 -3.33
C SER A 122 -2.92 -1.27 -4.55
N PRO A 123 -1.62 -1.56 -4.64
CA PRO A 123 -0.81 -1.28 -5.83
C PRO A 123 -1.44 -1.86 -7.10
N ARG A 124 -2.03 -3.06 -7.01
CA ARG A 124 -2.75 -3.71 -8.10
C ARG A 124 -3.91 -2.86 -8.60
N THR A 125 -4.79 -2.43 -7.70
CA THR A 125 -5.96 -1.61 -8.05
C THR A 125 -5.52 -0.27 -8.62
N ARG A 126 -4.51 0.37 -8.03
CA ARG A 126 -3.96 1.64 -8.51
C ARG A 126 -3.35 1.52 -9.90
N LEU A 127 -2.54 0.49 -10.16
CA LEU A 127 -1.97 0.25 -11.49
C LEU A 127 -3.08 -0.04 -12.51
N THR A 128 -4.04 -0.89 -12.19
CA THR A 128 -5.15 -1.21 -13.08
C THR A 128 -5.95 0.05 -13.46
N LYS A 129 -6.26 0.91 -12.48
CA LYS A 129 -6.91 2.20 -12.73
C LYS A 129 -6.04 3.12 -13.61
N LEU A 130 -4.73 3.17 -13.37
CA LEU A 130 -3.80 3.96 -14.17
C LEU A 130 -3.78 3.50 -15.63
N LEU A 131 -3.67 2.20 -15.89
CA LEU A 131 -3.62 1.63 -17.23
C LEU A 131 -4.92 1.87 -18.00
N LYS A 132 -6.08 1.80 -17.33
CA LYS A 132 -7.40 2.03 -17.93
C LYS A 132 -7.72 3.50 -18.15
N LYS A 133 -7.10 4.42 -17.41
CA LYS A 133 -7.42 5.85 -17.45
C LYS A 133 -7.17 6.49 -18.81
N VAL A 134 -6.07 6.12 -19.46
CA VAL A 134 -5.72 6.56 -20.82
C VAL A 134 -5.18 5.34 -21.57
N PRO A 135 -6.04 4.57 -22.25
CA PRO A 135 -5.65 3.30 -22.88
C PRO A 135 -4.46 3.42 -23.85
N ALA A 136 -4.34 4.52 -24.57
CA ALA A 136 -3.20 4.78 -25.46
C ALA A 136 -1.83 4.80 -24.75
N ARG A 137 -1.79 5.01 -23.43
CA ARG A 137 -0.55 5.03 -22.63
C ARG A 137 -0.21 3.69 -21.99
N MET A 138 -1.11 2.73 -22.06
CA MET A 138 -0.94 1.42 -21.40
C MET A 138 0.35 0.74 -21.80
N GLU A 139 0.60 0.62 -23.11
CA GLU A 139 1.80 -0.04 -23.63
C GLU A 139 3.09 0.60 -23.10
N THR A 140 3.14 1.94 -23.09
CA THR A 140 4.31 2.68 -22.57
C THR A 140 4.53 2.42 -21.07
N TYR A 141 3.47 2.36 -20.26
CA TYR A 141 3.61 1.99 -18.86
C TYR A 141 4.16 0.57 -18.68
N LEU A 142 3.66 -0.39 -19.46
CA LEU A 142 4.13 -1.78 -19.40
C LEU A 142 5.60 -1.91 -19.87
N GLU A 143 6.02 -1.17 -20.88
CA GLU A 143 7.40 -1.12 -21.33
C GLU A 143 8.34 -0.59 -20.25
N ILE A 144 7.95 0.48 -19.53
CA ILE A 144 8.74 1.03 -18.42
C ILE A 144 8.88 -0.02 -17.30
N LEU A 145 7.78 -0.69 -16.94
CA LEU A 145 7.80 -1.73 -15.91
C LEU A 145 8.71 -2.89 -16.32
N ASP A 146 8.62 -3.37 -17.55
CA ASP A 146 9.52 -4.42 -18.06
C ASP A 146 10.99 -4.01 -18.02
N TYR A 147 11.29 -2.78 -18.42
CA TYR A 147 12.64 -2.26 -18.40
C TYR A 147 13.21 -2.14 -17.00
N ALA A 148 12.38 -1.74 -16.02
CA ALA A 148 12.76 -1.62 -14.62
C ALA A 148 12.74 -2.94 -13.84
N LYS A 149 12.19 -4.03 -14.40
CA LYS A 149 12.11 -5.34 -13.76
C LYS A 149 13.49 -5.99 -13.56
N GLY A 150 14.38 -5.83 -14.54
CA GLY A 150 15.66 -6.56 -14.54
C GLY A 150 16.74 -5.94 -13.65
N ALA A 151 16.73 -4.62 -13.46
CA ALA A 151 17.70 -3.88 -12.67
C ALA A 151 17.18 -2.47 -12.36
N PRO A 152 17.69 -1.81 -11.30
CA PRO A 152 17.41 -0.39 -11.06
C PRO A 152 17.77 0.47 -12.25
N ARG A 153 16.91 1.42 -12.64
CA ARG A 153 17.11 2.32 -13.77
C ARG A 153 17.25 3.76 -13.31
N GLN A 154 18.27 4.44 -13.84
CA GLN A 154 18.44 5.87 -13.59
C GLN A 154 17.46 6.68 -14.45
N TYR A 155 17.14 7.89 -13.99
CA TYR A 155 16.24 8.78 -14.74
C TYR A 155 16.71 9.00 -16.19
N ALA A 156 18.01 9.16 -16.41
CA ALA A 156 18.57 9.35 -17.76
C ALA A 156 18.30 8.17 -18.70
N GLU A 157 18.29 6.93 -18.18
CA GLU A 157 17.97 5.74 -18.98
C GLU A 157 16.50 5.72 -19.37
N LEU A 158 15.60 5.98 -18.40
CA LEU A 158 14.17 6.08 -18.64
C LEU A 158 13.81 7.26 -19.56
N TYR A 159 14.46 8.40 -19.36
CA TYR A 159 14.31 9.55 -20.24
C TYR A 159 14.71 9.20 -21.69
N ASN A 160 15.87 8.56 -21.90
CA ASN A 160 16.33 8.18 -23.23
C ASN A 160 15.41 7.15 -23.91
N MET A 161 14.80 6.26 -23.13
CA MET A 161 13.81 5.31 -23.62
C MET A 161 12.54 6.01 -24.12
N LEU A 162 12.12 7.08 -23.46
CA LEU A 162 10.82 7.72 -23.68
C LEU A 162 10.86 8.98 -24.54
N LYS A 163 11.99 9.71 -24.62
CA LYS A 163 12.08 11.07 -25.20
C LYS A 163 11.54 11.21 -26.62
N ASP A 164 11.62 10.15 -27.42
CA ASP A 164 11.17 10.13 -28.80
C ASP A 164 9.83 9.38 -28.98
N ASN A 165 9.21 8.93 -27.89
CA ASN A 165 7.94 8.22 -27.94
C ASN A 165 6.81 9.17 -28.36
N PRO A 166 6.03 8.87 -29.42
CA PRO A 166 4.93 9.70 -29.88
C PRO A 166 3.86 9.97 -28.82
N ILE A 167 3.72 9.12 -27.81
CA ILE A 167 2.75 9.27 -26.71
C ILE A 167 3.00 10.53 -25.86
N LEU A 168 4.22 11.09 -25.92
CA LEU A 168 4.54 12.34 -25.23
C LEU A 168 3.98 13.57 -25.90
N VAL A 169 3.57 13.49 -27.17
CA VAL A 169 3.02 14.63 -27.90
C VAL A 169 1.59 14.88 -27.44
N LEU A 170 1.37 16.01 -26.78
CA LEU A 170 0.05 16.43 -26.29
C LEU A 170 -0.76 17.10 -27.38
N ASP A 171 -0.12 17.97 -28.16
CA ASP A 171 -0.70 18.68 -29.30
C ASP A 171 0.34 18.83 -30.40
N ALA A 172 0.07 18.22 -31.54
CA ALA A 172 0.96 18.28 -32.71
C ALA A 172 1.07 19.69 -33.30
N HIS A 173 0.07 20.56 -33.11
CA HIS A 173 0.07 21.93 -33.64
C HIS A 173 0.95 22.88 -32.84
N TYR A 174 0.96 22.69 -31.51
CA TYR A 174 1.73 23.54 -30.59
C TYR A 174 3.09 22.94 -30.19
N GLN A 175 3.42 21.73 -30.67
CA GLN A 175 4.61 20.97 -30.26
C GLN A 175 4.74 20.75 -28.73
N ASP A 176 3.64 20.82 -28.03
CA ASP A 176 3.60 20.56 -26.60
C ASP A 176 3.88 19.09 -26.34
N LYS A 177 4.92 18.84 -25.54
CA LYS A 177 5.34 17.49 -25.14
C LYS A 177 5.22 17.31 -23.63
N MET A 178 4.66 16.19 -23.25
CA MET A 178 4.67 15.74 -21.87
C MET A 178 6.08 15.29 -21.49
N GLN A 179 6.51 15.61 -20.27
CA GLN A 179 7.81 15.16 -19.78
C GLN A 179 7.77 13.66 -19.45
N PRO A 180 8.83 12.89 -19.77
CA PRO A 180 8.95 11.48 -19.40
C PRO A 180 8.75 11.20 -17.91
N SER A 181 9.17 12.12 -17.04
CA SER A 181 8.98 12.01 -15.58
C SER A 181 7.52 11.79 -15.18
N VAL A 182 6.55 12.30 -15.94
CA VAL A 182 5.13 12.11 -15.65
C VAL A 182 4.73 10.62 -15.62
N PHE A 183 5.32 9.81 -16.49
CA PHE A 183 5.07 8.36 -16.49
C PHE A 183 5.68 7.69 -15.26
N ILE A 184 6.91 8.07 -14.92
CA ILE A 184 7.63 7.54 -13.76
C ILE A 184 6.88 7.90 -12.47
N ASP A 185 6.50 9.17 -12.30
CA ASP A 185 5.75 9.65 -11.14
C ASP A 185 4.41 8.91 -10.98
N LYS A 186 3.71 8.63 -12.09
CA LYS A 186 2.44 7.89 -12.05
C LYS A 186 2.64 6.43 -11.62
N LEU A 187 3.71 5.79 -12.10
CA LEU A 187 4.03 4.42 -11.70
C LEU A 187 4.48 4.35 -10.24
N GLU A 188 5.25 5.32 -9.77
CA GLU A 188 5.62 5.43 -8.35
C GLU A 188 4.39 5.64 -7.48
N GLN A 189 3.49 6.56 -7.86
CA GLN A 189 2.23 6.78 -7.16
C GLN A 189 1.33 5.54 -7.14
N SER A 190 1.48 4.63 -8.11
CA SER A 190 0.78 3.35 -8.10
C SER A 190 1.36 2.33 -7.12
N GLY A 191 2.59 2.56 -6.62
CA GLY A 191 3.26 1.68 -5.66
C GLY A 191 3.94 0.45 -6.29
N VAL A 192 3.97 0.33 -7.62
CA VAL A 192 4.59 -0.82 -8.30
C VAL A 192 6.06 -0.63 -8.59
N ILE A 193 6.54 0.62 -8.64
CA ILE A 193 7.96 0.95 -8.68
C ILE A 193 8.34 1.79 -7.46
N GLN A 194 9.60 1.67 -7.08
CA GLN A 194 10.18 2.41 -5.96
C GLN A 194 11.61 2.82 -6.28
N TRP A 195 12.06 3.91 -5.65
CA TRP A 195 13.44 4.33 -5.73
C TRP A 195 14.32 3.53 -4.76
N SER A 196 15.38 2.92 -5.28
CA SER A 196 16.45 2.29 -4.50
C SER A 196 17.69 2.21 -5.38
N ASP A 197 18.58 3.19 -5.29
CA ASP A 197 19.72 3.37 -6.20
C ASP A 197 19.35 3.44 -7.69
N GLY A 198 18.10 3.74 -7.97
CA GLY A 198 17.42 3.76 -9.25
C GLY A 198 15.98 3.28 -9.12
N TRP A 199 15.18 3.52 -10.13
CA TRP A 199 13.80 3.04 -10.23
C TRP A 199 13.77 1.55 -10.52
N LYS A 200 13.14 0.77 -9.66
CA LYS A 200 12.95 -0.68 -9.83
C LYS A 200 11.55 -1.10 -9.42
N LEU A 201 11.10 -2.25 -9.91
CA LEU A 201 9.87 -2.84 -9.41
C LEU A 201 10.08 -3.29 -7.95
N SER A 202 9.04 -3.10 -7.13
CA SER A 202 8.90 -3.82 -5.88
C SER A 202 8.67 -5.32 -6.17
N GLN A 203 8.84 -6.19 -5.17
CA GLN A 203 8.51 -7.61 -5.33
C GLN A 203 7.04 -7.77 -5.75
N GLU A 204 6.14 -7.07 -5.06
CA GLU A 204 4.72 -7.03 -5.38
C GLU A 204 4.47 -6.48 -6.80
N GLY A 205 5.20 -5.45 -7.21
CA GLY A 205 5.15 -4.90 -8.57
C GLY A 205 5.50 -5.93 -9.65
N CYS A 206 6.46 -6.82 -9.40
CA CYS A 206 6.80 -7.91 -10.33
C CYS A 206 5.65 -8.92 -10.48
N GLU A 207 5.00 -9.28 -9.38
CA GLU A 207 3.87 -10.20 -9.36
C GLU A 207 2.66 -9.60 -10.09
N ILE A 208 2.32 -8.34 -9.78
CA ILE A 208 1.22 -7.62 -10.40
C ILE A 208 1.45 -7.45 -11.91
N LEU A 209 2.67 -7.12 -12.35
CA LEU A 209 3.00 -7.00 -13.77
C LEU A 209 2.75 -8.31 -14.54
N ALA A 210 3.15 -9.44 -13.94
CA ALA A 210 2.93 -10.76 -14.55
C ALA A 210 1.43 -11.06 -14.73
N GLU A 211 0.62 -10.79 -13.70
CA GLU A 211 -0.82 -11.00 -13.75
C GLU A 211 -1.54 -10.08 -14.74
N VAL A 212 -1.16 -8.78 -14.77
CA VAL A 212 -1.74 -7.83 -15.72
C VAL A 212 -1.45 -8.26 -17.15
N LYS A 213 -0.23 -8.70 -17.45
CA LYS A 213 0.13 -9.21 -18.79
C LYS A 213 -0.64 -10.47 -19.16
N GLN A 214 -0.82 -11.39 -18.23
CA GLN A 214 -1.61 -12.59 -18.45
C GLN A 214 -3.09 -12.26 -18.74
N SER A 215 -3.67 -11.34 -17.99
CA SER A 215 -5.04 -10.87 -18.19
C SER A 215 -5.24 -10.21 -19.56
N LEU A 216 -4.29 -9.37 -19.99
CA LEU A 216 -4.33 -8.74 -21.31
C LEU A 216 -4.19 -9.76 -22.45
N ALA A 217 -3.29 -10.73 -22.32
CA ALA A 217 -3.11 -11.79 -23.31
C ALA A 217 -4.39 -12.64 -23.48
N SER A 218 -5.11 -12.93 -22.39
CA SER A 218 -6.36 -13.69 -22.43
C SER A 218 -7.47 -12.92 -23.14
N GLN A 219 -7.53 -11.60 -22.99
CA GLN A 219 -8.54 -10.75 -23.68
C GLN A 219 -8.30 -10.57 -25.19
N MET A 220 -7.06 -10.81 -25.65
CA MET A 220 -6.74 -10.73 -27.10
C MET A 220 -7.01 -12.04 -27.84
N THR A 221 -7.36 -13.10 -27.12
CA THR A 221 -7.59 -14.45 -27.68
C THR A 221 -9.09 -14.79 -27.84
N GLU A 222 -9.96 -13.93 -27.33
CA GLU A 222 -11.43 -13.95 -27.52
C GLU A 222 -11.86 -13.01 -28.67
#